data_c962c6c27b7dfcc229dd48ee4b0dade3
#
_entry.id   c962c6c27b7dfcc229dd48ee4b0dade3
#
_cell.length_a   1.000
_cell.length_b   1.000
_cell.length_c   1.000
_cell.angle_alpha   90.00
_cell.angle_beta   90.00
_cell.angle_gamma   90.00
#
_symmetry.space_group_name_H-M   'P 1'
#
loop_
_entity.id
_entity.type
_entity.pdbx_description
1 polymer ?
#
loop_
_entity_poly.entity_id
_entity_poly.type
_entity_poly.pdbx_seq_one_letter_code
_entity_poly.pdbx_strand_id
1 'polypeptide(L)'
;IYDGSPVSASLFDFCLYIFHNANIRLKNGLGTYFYIPKLETAKESQLWEEVFILAEDKLNLPKSTIRATVLLETISASFEMEEIIYSLKDHSLGMNAGRWDYIFSAIKRFRNDKKIIFPDRNQITMTVPFMRSYTELLVQTLHKRGAHAIGGMAAFIPDRKNPDVTEEAFIKVKNDKNREAKMGFDGSWVAHPD
;
A
#
# COMPACT_ATOMS: atom_id res chain seq x y z
N ILE A 1 0.40 25.39 5.53
CA ILE A 1 1.29 26.46 6.05
C ILE A 1 1.01 26.60 7.54
N TYR A 2 2.03 26.52 8.36
CA TYR A 2 1.94 26.77 9.80
C TYR A 2 2.89 27.94 10.12
N ASP A 3 2.38 28.96 10.76
CA ASP A 3 3.13 30.19 11.11
C ASP A 3 3.94 30.77 9.93
N GLY A 4 3.29 30.84 8.76
CA GLY A 4 3.90 31.32 7.52
C GLY A 4 4.86 30.36 6.81
N SER A 5 5.19 29.20 7.41
CA SER A 5 6.10 28.21 6.85
C SER A 5 5.36 27.01 6.25
N PRO A 6 5.85 26.42 5.13
CA PRO A 6 5.29 25.18 4.60
C PRO A 6 5.45 24.03 5.60
N VAL A 7 4.42 23.19 5.72
CA VAL A 7 4.48 21.95 6.49
C VAL A 7 4.19 20.76 5.59
N SER A 8 4.71 19.58 5.94
CA SER A 8 4.36 18.35 5.26
C SER A 8 2.89 18.01 5.50
N ALA A 9 2.11 17.88 4.42
CA ALA A 9 0.68 17.56 4.52
C ALA A 9 0.45 16.20 5.18
N SER A 10 1.26 15.19 4.83
CA SER A 10 1.13 13.84 5.41
C SER A 10 1.42 13.81 6.91
N LEU A 11 2.43 14.55 7.37
CA LEU A 11 2.71 14.66 8.80
C LEU A 11 1.63 15.46 9.52
N PHE A 12 1.11 16.51 8.90
CA PHE A 12 0.03 17.31 9.47
C PHE A 12 -1.24 16.45 9.68
N ASP A 13 -1.68 15.75 8.64
CA ASP A 13 -2.86 14.88 8.72
C ASP A 13 -2.66 13.74 9.73
N PHE A 14 -1.50 13.09 9.71
CA PHE A 14 -1.15 12.06 10.69
C PHE A 14 -1.20 12.60 12.12
N CYS A 15 -0.54 13.73 12.39
CA CYS A 15 -0.48 14.30 13.73
C CYS A 15 -1.86 14.68 14.25
N LEU A 16 -2.70 15.31 13.42
CA LEU A 16 -4.07 15.65 13.81
C LEU A 16 -4.89 14.40 14.11
N TYR A 17 -4.82 13.40 13.22
CA TYR A 17 -5.58 12.18 13.42
C TYR A 17 -5.16 11.44 14.69
N ILE A 18 -3.86 11.23 14.89
CA ILE A 18 -3.36 10.45 16.04
C ILE A 18 -3.64 11.16 17.36
N PHE A 19 -3.45 12.49 17.39
CA PHE A 19 -3.71 13.31 18.57
C PHE A 19 -5.17 13.21 19.05
N HIS A 20 -6.11 13.33 18.13
CA HIS A 20 -7.54 13.34 18.48
C HIS A 20 -8.13 11.94 18.69
N ASN A 21 -7.58 10.90 18.07
CA ASN A 21 -8.27 9.61 18.00
C ASN A 21 -7.58 8.47 18.76
N ALA A 22 -6.25 8.46 18.92
CA ALA A 22 -5.53 7.28 19.40
C ALA A 22 -6.01 6.81 20.78
N ASN A 23 -6.07 7.69 21.77
CA ASN A 23 -6.49 7.34 23.12
C ASN A 23 -7.96 6.89 23.20
N ILE A 24 -8.84 7.50 22.39
CA ILE A 24 -10.27 7.14 22.34
C ILE A 24 -10.41 5.76 21.71
N ARG A 25 -9.70 5.50 20.63
CA ARG A 25 -9.70 4.19 19.95
C ARG A 25 -9.18 3.10 20.89
N LEU A 26 -8.04 3.34 21.54
CA LEU A 26 -7.45 2.39 22.47
C LEU A 26 -8.41 2.04 23.64
N LYS A 27 -9.07 3.04 24.24
CA LYS A 27 -10.07 2.82 25.27
C LYS A 27 -11.26 1.97 24.81
N ASN A 28 -11.60 2.04 23.54
CA ASN A 28 -12.67 1.25 22.91
C ASN A 28 -12.19 -0.11 22.36
N GLY A 29 -10.94 -0.51 22.62
CA GLY A 29 -10.37 -1.76 22.11
C GLY A 29 -10.12 -1.76 20.60
N LEU A 30 -10.03 -0.57 19.99
CA LEU A 30 -9.80 -0.39 18.56
C LEU A 30 -8.33 -0.06 18.27
N GLY A 31 -7.76 -0.70 17.26
CA GLY A 31 -6.41 -0.39 16.79
C GLY A 31 -6.34 0.93 16.01
N THR A 32 -5.13 1.48 15.89
CA THR A 32 -4.83 2.65 15.07
C THR A 32 -4.01 2.23 13.86
N TYR A 33 -4.63 2.24 12.69
CA TYR A 33 -4.08 1.69 11.46
C TYR A 33 -3.91 2.77 10.40
N PHE A 34 -2.75 2.75 9.73
CA PHE A 34 -2.41 3.68 8.67
C PHE A 34 -1.96 2.93 7.40
N TYR A 35 -2.03 3.63 6.29
CA TYR A 35 -1.36 3.28 5.04
C TYR A 35 -0.32 4.34 4.71
N ILE A 36 0.88 3.89 4.32
CA ILE A 36 1.96 4.77 3.91
C ILE A 36 2.13 4.66 2.39
N PRO A 37 1.69 5.68 1.63
CA PRO A 37 1.79 5.67 0.17
C PRO A 37 3.12 6.22 -0.32
N LYS A 38 3.46 5.91 -1.56
CA LYS A 38 4.50 6.58 -2.37
C LYS A 38 5.92 6.53 -1.81
N LEU A 39 6.25 5.61 -0.92
CA LEU A 39 7.63 5.40 -0.51
C LEU A 39 8.49 5.00 -1.72
N GLU A 40 9.67 5.57 -1.80
CA GLU A 40 10.67 5.24 -2.80
C GLU A 40 11.90 4.54 -2.20
N THR A 41 12.16 4.75 -0.90
CA THR A 41 13.37 4.23 -0.22
C THR A 41 13.10 3.78 1.22
N ALA A 42 13.99 2.94 1.74
CA ALA A 42 13.97 2.55 3.14
C ALA A 42 14.22 3.72 4.11
N LYS A 43 14.90 4.78 3.67
CA LYS A 43 15.11 5.99 4.50
C LYS A 43 13.80 6.72 4.79
N GLU A 44 12.88 6.74 3.83
CA GLU A 44 11.54 7.32 4.04
C GLU A 44 10.72 6.48 5.01
N SER A 45 10.83 5.15 4.97
CA SER A 45 10.18 4.28 5.94
C SER A 45 10.78 4.41 7.33
N GLN A 46 12.09 4.60 7.46
CA GLN A 46 12.74 4.89 8.72
C GLN A 46 12.24 6.20 9.33
N LEU A 47 12.06 7.25 8.52
CA LEU A 47 11.47 8.51 8.99
C LEU A 47 10.06 8.29 9.58
N TRP A 48 9.22 7.48 8.94
CA TRP A 48 7.91 7.15 9.47
C TRP A 48 7.98 6.36 10.78
N GLU A 49 8.92 5.44 10.92
CA GLU A 49 9.17 4.73 12.17
C GLU A 49 9.50 5.69 13.32
N GLU A 50 10.40 6.64 13.07
CA GLU A 50 10.77 7.67 14.04
C GLU A 50 9.57 8.56 14.42
N VAL A 51 8.72 8.91 13.45
CA VAL A 51 7.49 9.67 13.67
C VAL A 51 6.49 8.87 14.53
N PHE A 52 6.34 7.57 14.28
CA PHE A 52 5.44 6.72 15.07
C PHE A 52 5.92 6.58 16.51
N ILE A 53 7.20 6.31 16.72
CA ILE A 53 7.82 6.23 18.06
C ILE A 53 7.62 7.56 18.82
N LEU A 54 7.90 8.68 18.17
CA LEU A 54 7.72 10.00 18.77
C LEU A 54 6.25 10.27 19.13
N ALA A 55 5.31 9.90 18.27
CA ALA A 55 3.88 10.10 18.53
C ALA A 55 3.39 9.24 19.69
N GLU A 56 3.81 7.97 19.77
CA GLU A 56 3.49 7.10 20.89
C GLU A 56 4.03 7.62 22.21
N ASP A 57 5.28 8.08 22.22
CA ASP A 57 5.90 8.70 23.42
C ASP A 57 5.13 9.96 23.87
N LYS A 58 4.89 10.91 22.95
CA LYS A 58 4.22 12.18 23.26
C LYS A 58 2.78 12.02 23.73
N LEU A 59 2.09 10.98 23.29
CA LEU A 59 0.69 10.69 23.63
C LEU A 59 0.55 9.66 24.75
N ASN A 60 1.66 9.18 25.33
CA ASN A 60 1.73 8.13 26.34
C ASN A 60 0.97 6.86 25.89
N LEU A 61 1.12 6.46 24.63
CA LEU A 61 0.56 5.24 24.09
C LEU A 61 1.50 4.05 24.36
N PRO A 62 0.98 2.85 24.54
CA PRO A 62 1.80 1.65 24.53
C PRO A 62 2.60 1.54 23.22
N LYS A 63 3.80 0.99 23.28
CA LYS A 63 4.61 0.72 22.08
C LYS A 63 3.86 -0.13 21.09
N SER A 64 4.05 0.14 19.81
CA SER A 64 3.39 -0.57 18.70
C SER A 64 1.85 -0.47 18.72
N THR A 65 1.28 0.57 19.32
CA THR A 65 -0.15 0.92 19.20
C THR A 65 -0.48 1.35 17.78
N ILE A 66 0.43 2.09 17.16
CA ILE A 66 0.33 2.49 15.75
C ILE A 66 0.72 1.31 14.88
N ARG A 67 -0.09 1.02 13.88
CA ARG A 67 0.19 -0.02 12.89
C ARG A 67 0.06 0.54 11.48
N ALA A 68 0.98 0.17 10.60
CA ALA A 68 1.01 0.68 9.24
C ALA A 68 1.20 -0.43 8.20
N THR A 69 0.52 -0.28 7.08
CA THR A 69 0.77 -1.06 5.86
C THR A 69 1.40 -0.14 4.82
N VAL A 70 2.50 -0.55 4.23
CA VAL A 70 3.14 0.19 3.15
C VAL A 70 2.46 -0.13 1.83
N LEU A 71 2.09 0.89 1.06
CA LEU A 71 1.76 0.73 -0.36
C LEU A 71 3.06 0.59 -1.15
N LEU A 72 3.36 -0.62 -1.61
CA LEU A 72 4.46 -0.83 -2.54
C LEU A 72 3.99 -0.47 -3.94
N GLU A 73 4.23 0.77 -4.33
CA GLU A 73 3.67 1.35 -5.53
C GLU A 73 4.67 2.20 -6.33
N THR A 74 5.94 2.10 -6.00
CA THR A 74 7.04 2.70 -6.77
C THR A 74 8.04 1.64 -7.17
N ILE A 75 8.61 1.78 -8.38
CA ILE A 75 9.58 0.82 -8.87
C ILE A 75 10.87 0.82 -8.03
N SER A 76 11.27 1.96 -7.48
CA SER A 76 12.43 2.07 -6.59
C SER A 76 12.24 1.26 -5.31
N ALA A 77 11.09 1.39 -4.64
CA ALA A 77 10.80 0.65 -3.43
C ALA A 77 10.76 -0.87 -3.63
N SER A 78 10.47 -1.36 -4.83
CA SER A 78 10.50 -2.80 -5.11
C SER A 78 11.88 -3.44 -4.99
N PHE A 79 12.94 -2.64 -5.04
CA PHE A 79 14.33 -3.10 -4.82
C PHE A 79 14.78 -3.00 -3.36
N GLU A 80 14.00 -2.37 -2.49
CA GLU A 80 14.32 -2.17 -1.07
C GLU A 80 13.22 -2.76 -0.14
N MET A 81 12.50 -3.78 -0.59
CA MET A 81 11.38 -4.34 0.18
C MET A 81 11.80 -4.86 1.56
N GLU A 82 12.93 -5.59 1.64
CA GLU A 82 13.43 -6.11 2.92
C GLU A 82 13.87 -4.98 3.86
N GLU A 83 14.53 -3.97 3.34
CA GLU A 83 14.98 -2.81 4.10
C GLU A 83 13.81 -1.97 4.60
N ILE A 84 12.78 -1.77 3.77
CA ILE A 84 11.56 -1.05 4.13
C ILE A 84 10.82 -1.77 5.27
N ILE A 85 10.58 -3.08 5.15
CA ILE A 85 9.87 -3.83 6.18
C ILE A 85 10.68 -3.92 7.48
N TYR A 86 12.02 -4.00 7.37
CA TYR A 86 12.90 -3.99 8.52
C TYR A 86 12.90 -2.65 9.25
N SER A 87 12.91 -1.53 8.51
CA SER A 87 12.87 -0.19 9.09
C SER A 87 11.60 0.05 9.90
N LEU A 88 10.47 -0.54 9.49
CA LEU A 88 9.16 -0.41 10.14
C LEU A 88 8.79 -1.62 11.01
N LYS A 89 9.74 -2.45 11.40
CA LYS A 89 9.49 -3.77 12.04
C LYS A 89 8.59 -3.71 13.28
N ASP A 90 8.64 -2.64 14.04
CA ASP A 90 7.86 -2.50 15.28
C ASP A 90 6.42 -2.04 15.01
N HIS A 91 6.15 -1.45 13.85
CA HIS A 91 4.84 -0.87 13.49
C HIS A 91 4.22 -1.47 12.22
N SER A 92 4.98 -2.21 11.41
CA SER A 92 4.48 -2.76 10.15
C SER A 92 3.51 -3.91 10.34
N LEU A 93 2.44 -3.92 9.52
CA LEU A 93 1.57 -5.08 9.30
C LEU A 93 1.94 -5.84 8.03
N GLY A 94 2.65 -5.20 7.10
CA GLY A 94 2.99 -5.76 5.81
C GLY A 94 2.97 -4.73 4.70
N MET A 95 2.83 -5.19 3.46
CA MET A 95 2.77 -4.32 2.29
C MET A 95 1.59 -4.69 1.39
N ASN A 96 1.05 -3.65 0.74
CA ASN A 96 0.00 -3.78 -0.26
C ASN A 96 0.62 -3.65 -1.67
N ALA A 97 0.22 -4.51 -2.58
CA ALA A 97 0.69 -4.48 -3.97
C ALA A 97 0.02 -3.35 -4.75
N GLY A 98 0.71 -2.26 -4.97
CA GLY A 98 0.27 -1.16 -5.83
C GLY A 98 0.15 -1.60 -7.29
N ARG A 99 -0.80 -1.03 -8.04
CA ARG A 99 -1.05 -1.38 -9.44
C ARG A 99 -0.77 -0.20 -10.36
N TRP A 100 -1.65 0.76 -10.42
CA TRP A 100 -1.55 1.88 -11.35
C TRP A 100 -0.37 2.79 -11.05
N ASP A 101 -0.14 3.08 -9.79
CA ASP A 101 1.00 3.89 -9.38
C ASP A 101 2.33 3.18 -9.64
N TYR A 102 2.39 1.85 -9.47
CA TYR A 102 3.57 1.06 -9.82
C TYR A 102 3.86 1.12 -11.32
N ILE A 103 2.83 0.92 -12.16
CA ILE A 103 2.93 1.06 -13.62
C ILE A 103 3.37 2.48 -13.99
N PHE A 104 2.74 3.49 -13.41
CA PHE A 104 3.09 4.89 -13.67
C PHE A 104 4.53 5.20 -13.23
N SER A 105 4.97 4.68 -12.09
CA SER A 105 6.35 4.80 -11.62
C SER A 105 7.35 4.22 -12.63
N ALA A 106 7.05 3.06 -13.22
CA ALA A 106 7.86 2.47 -14.28
C ALA A 106 7.92 3.37 -15.52
N ILE A 107 6.77 3.85 -16.00
CA ILE A 107 6.69 4.78 -17.13
C ILE A 107 7.51 6.04 -16.87
N LYS A 108 7.35 6.64 -15.69
CA LYS A 108 8.08 7.84 -15.28
C LYS A 108 9.60 7.61 -15.27
N ARG A 109 10.03 6.46 -14.77
CA ARG A 109 11.45 6.13 -14.64
C ARG A 109 12.11 5.90 -16.00
N PHE A 110 11.42 5.22 -16.89
CA PHE A 110 11.95 4.83 -18.21
C PHE A 110 11.52 5.74 -19.36
N ARG A 111 10.86 6.88 -19.08
CA ARG A 111 10.29 7.78 -20.10
C ARG A 111 11.26 8.26 -21.19
N ASN A 112 12.56 8.25 -20.93
CA ASN A 112 13.59 8.68 -21.88
C ASN A 112 14.20 7.52 -22.66
N ASP A 113 13.86 6.28 -22.34
CA ASP A 113 14.32 5.10 -23.07
C ASP A 113 13.33 4.72 -24.17
N LYS A 114 13.72 5.00 -25.43
CA LYS A 114 12.89 4.71 -26.61
C LYS A 114 12.61 3.21 -26.82
N LYS A 115 13.33 2.32 -26.13
CA LYS A 115 13.14 0.87 -26.21
C LYS A 115 12.04 0.39 -25.28
N ILE A 116 11.66 1.20 -24.28
CA ILE A 116 10.62 0.86 -23.31
C ILE A 116 9.38 1.68 -23.60
N ILE A 117 8.53 1.13 -24.44
CA ILE A 117 7.22 1.71 -24.80
C ILE A 117 6.15 0.82 -24.22
N PHE A 118 5.34 1.37 -23.32
CA PHE A 118 4.20 0.65 -22.78
C PHE A 118 3.02 0.68 -23.75
N PRO A 119 2.27 -0.42 -23.87
CA PRO A 119 1.03 -0.44 -24.63
C PRO A 119 -0.06 0.35 -23.91
N ASP A 120 -1.26 0.37 -24.48
CA ASP A 120 -2.44 0.95 -23.82
C ASP A 120 -2.64 0.37 -22.42
N ARG A 121 -3.06 1.22 -21.49
CA ARG A 121 -3.24 0.88 -20.07
C ARG A 121 -4.08 -0.40 -19.86
N ASN A 122 -5.09 -0.62 -20.69
CA ASN A 122 -5.97 -1.79 -20.58
C ASN A 122 -5.26 -3.12 -20.86
N GLN A 123 -4.11 -3.08 -21.50
CA GLN A 123 -3.29 -4.26 -21.79
C GLN A 123 -2.28 -4.58 -20.69
N ILE A 124 -2.04 -3.65 -19.77
CA ILE A 124 -1.10 -3.84 -18.64
C ILE A 124 -1.89 -4.37 -17.45
N THR A 125 -2.03 -5.67 -17.40
CA THR A 125 -2.69 -6.39 -16.30
C THR A 125 -1.67 -6.87 -15.26
N MET A 126 -2.14 -7.42 -14.14
CA MET A 126 -1.27 -8.03 -13.12
C MET A 126 -0.56 -9.31 -13.59
N THR A 127 -0.88 -9.80 -14.79
CA THR A 127 -0.28 -11.01 -15.38
C THR A 127 0.89 -10.72 -16.32
N VAL A 128 1.11 -9.45 -16.71
CA VAL A 128 2.29 -9.10 -17.51
C VAL A 128 3.58 -9.34 -16.71
N PRO A 129 4.71 -9.71 -17.37
CA PRO A 129 5.90 -10.19 -16.67
C PRO A 129 6.39 -9.33 -15.53
N PHE A 130 6.54 -8.03 -15.71
CA PHE A 130 7.10 -7.16 -14.67
C PHE A 130 6.14 -6.98 -13.48
N MET A 131 4.81 -6.95 -13.71
CA MET A 131 3.81 -6.87 -12.64
C MET A 131 3.74 -8.18 -11.84
N ARG A 132 3.80 -9.30 -12.53
CA ARG A 132 3.82 -10.61 -11.91
C ARG A 132 5.08 -10.80 -11.07
N SER A 133 6.25 -10.50 -11.64
CA SER A 133 7.54 -10.70 -10.95
C SER A 133 7.64 -9.89 -9.68
N TYR A 134 7.22 -8.62 -9.69
CA TYR A 134 7.29 -7.81 -8.48
C TYR A 134 6.31 -8.28 -7.40
N THR A 135 5.12 -8.75 -7.78
CA THR A 135 4.15 -9.26 -6.80
C THR A 135 4.55 -10.63 -6.22
N GLU A 136 5.17 -11.49 -7.01
CA GLU A 136 5.77 -12.74 -6.52
C GLU A 136 6.89 -12.45 -5.51
N LEU A 137 7.78 -11.50 -5.83
CA LEU A 137 8.85 -11.07 -4.93
C LEU A 137 8.29 -10.47 -3.64
N LEU A 138 7.23 -9.64 -3.71
CA LEU A 138 6.58 -9.05 -2.56
C LEU A 138 6.05 -10.13 -1.60
N VAL A 139 5.30 -11.11 -2.09
CA VAL A 139 4.77 -12.21 -1.28
C VAL A 139 5.91 -13.00 -0.63
N GLN A 140 6.94 -13.39 -1.39
CA GLN A 140 8.08 -14.13 -0.88
C GLN A 140 8.83 -13.36 0.21
N THR A 141 9.08 -12.06 -0.01
CA THR A 141 9.80 -11.21 0.94
C THR A 141 9.05 -11.09 2.25
N LEU A 142 7.75 -10.81 2.18
CA LEU A 142 6.93 -10.59 3.36
C LEU A 142 6.74 -11.88 4.17
N HIS A 143 6.42 -12.99 3.53
CA HIS A 143 6.27 -14.28 4.21
C HIS A 143 7.57 -14.75 4.87
N LYS A 144 8.71 -14.55 4.20
CA LYS A 144 10.03 -14.83 4.81
C LYS A 144 10.26 -14.04 6.10
N ARG A 145 9.66 -12.86 6.24
CA ARG A 145 9.78 -11.95 7.40
C ARG A 145 8.60 -12.05 8.37
N GLY A 146 7.62 -12.93 8.13
CA GLY A 146 6.42 -13.07 8.97
C GLY A 146 5.46 -11.88 8.88
N ALA A 147 5.50 -11.15 7.78
CA ALA A 147 4.63 -10.00 7.51
C ALA A 147 3.57 -10.35 6.46
N HIS A 148 2.47 -9.58 6.41
CA HIS A 148 1.36 -9.85 5.50
C HIS A 148 1.56 -9.22 4.12
N ALA A 149 1.23 -9.99 3.08
CA ALA A 149 1.14 -9.54 1.70
C ALA A 149 -0.33 -9.25 1.34
N ILE A 150 -0.65 -8.00 1.03
CA ILE A 150 -2.00 -7.57 0.73
C ILE A 150 -2.13 -7.30 -0.77
N GLY A 151 -3.11 -7.93 -1.41
CA GLY A 151 -3.40 -7.75 -2.81
C GLY A 151 -3.97 -6.36 -3.12
N GLY A 152 -3.76 -5.91 -4.34
CA GLY A 152 -4.21 -4.60 -4.81
C GLY A 152 -5.69 -4.56 -5.13
N MET A 153 -6.23 -3.35 -5.26
CA MET A 153 -7.63 -3.13 -5.59
C MET A 153 -7.94 -3.49 -7.05
N ALA A 154 -8.95 -4.34 -7.26
CA ALA A 154 -9.56 -4.53 -8.56
C ALA A 154 -10.74 -3.55 -8.69
N ALA A 155 -10.52 -2.43 -9.38
CA ALA A 155 -11.50 -1.34 -9.45
C ALA A 155 -12.52 -1.54 -10.57
N PHE A 156 -13.10 -2.70 -10.64
CA PHE A 156 -14.27 -2.96 -11.49
C PHE A 156 -15.52 -2.81 -10.63
N ILE A 157 -16.28 -1.76 -10.89
CA ILE A 157 -17.45 -1.40 -10.09
C ILE A 157 -18.69 -1.84 -10.83
N PRO A 158 -19.65 -2.55 -10.18
CA PRO A 158 -20.91 -2.93 -10.81
C PRO A 158 -21.75 -1.69 -11.14
N ASP A 159 -22.48 -1.77 -12.24
CA ASP A 159 -23.47 -0.75 -12.64
C ASP A 159 -24.88 -1.33 -12.50
N ARG A 160 -25.62 -0.89 -11.49
CA ARG A 160 -26.99 -1.36 -11.22
C ARG A 160 -27.98 -1.12 -12.37
N LYS A 161 -27.66 -0.21 -13.30
CA LYS A 161 -28.47 0.10 -14.48
C LYS A 161 -28.14 -0.78 -15.68
N ASN A 162 -26.99 -1.46 -15.65
CA ASN A 162 -26.52 -2.30 -16.73
C ASN A 162 -26.05 -3.67 -16.20
N PRO A 163 -26.92 -4.70 -16.25
CA PRO A 163 -26.59 -6.04 -15.76
C PRO A 163 -25.37 -6.66 -16.42
N ASP A 164 -25.17 -6.47 -17.71
CA ASP A 164 -24.06 -7.06 -18.45
C ASP A 164 -22.71 -6.48 -17.98
N VAL A 165 -22.65 -5.17 -17.74
CA VAL A 165 -21.46 -4.50 -17.16
C VAL A 165 -21.19 -5.01 -15.75
N THR A 166 -22.24 -5.24 -14.98
CA THR A 166 -22.14 -5.77 -13.60
C THR A 166 -21.58 -7.20 -13.61
N GLU A 167 -22.09 -8.07 -14.46
CA GLU A 167 -21.60 -9.44 -14.59
C GLU A 167 -20.13 -9.48 -15.03
N GLU A 168 -19.77 -8.68 -16.02
CA GLU A 168 -18.38 -8.56 -16.46
C GLU A 168 -17.46 -8.06 -15.36
N ALA A 169 -17.90 -7.07 -14.56
CA ALA A 169 -17.14 -6.55 -13.42
C ALA A 169 -16.91 -7.65 -12.38
N PHE A 170 -17.91 -8.40 -12.01
CA PHE A 170 -17.80 -9.52 -11.05
C PHE A 170 -16.86 -10.62 -11.54
N ILE A 171 -16.94 -10.99 -12.80
CA ILE A 171 -16.03 -11.99 -13.39
C ILE A 171 -14.58 -11.50 -13.29
N LYS A 172 -14.32 -10.24 -13.64
CA LYS A 172 -12.98 -9.65 -13.58
C LYS A 172 -12.44 -9.61 -12.14
N VAL A 173 -13.25 -9.16 -11.17
CA VAL A 173 -12.87 -9.13 -9.76
C VAL A 173 -12.59 -10.54 -9.24
N LYS A 174 -13.48 -11.49 -9.50
CA LYS A 174 -13.32 -12.89 -9.07
C LYS A 174 -12.04 -13.52 -9.61
N ASN A 175 -11.76 -13.31 -10.90
CA ASN A 175 -10.54 -13.83 -11.52
C ASN A 175 -9.28 -13.20 -10.91
N ASP A 176 -9.31 -11.91 -10.62
CA ASP A 176 -8.20 -11.20 -9.99
C ASP A 176 -7.95 -11.71 -8.57
N LYS A 177 -9.00 -11.84 -7.75
CA LYS A 177 -8.87 -12.31 -6.37
C LYS A 177 -8.45 -13.79 -6.29
N ASN A 178 -8.94 -14.62 -7.17
CA ASN A 178 -8.50 -16.02 -7.29
C ASN A 178 -7.01 -16.11 -7.68
N ARG A 179 -6.55 -15.22 -8.54
CA ARG A 179 -5.12 -15.13 -8.87
C ARG A 179 -4.29 -14.73 -7.64
N GLU A 180 -4.69 -13.68 -6.93
CA GLU A 180 -3.99 -13.24 -5.71
C GLU A 180 -3.93 -14.36 -4.66
N ALA A 181 -5.06 -15.02 -4.39
CA ALA A 181 -5.09 -16.15 -3.45
C ALA A 181 -4.14 -17.28 -3.85
N LYS A 182 -4.07 -17.63 -5.14
CA LYS A 182 -3.15 -18.64 -5.66
C LYS A 182 -1.67 -18.21 -5.58
N MET A 183 -1.39 -16.92 -5.61
CA MET A 183 -0.05 -16.37 -5.43
C MET A 183 0.39 -16.29 -3.98
N GLY A 184 -0.52 -16.55 -3.02
CA GLY A 184 -0.24 -16.55 -1.60
C GLY A 184 -0.46 -15.21 -0.89
N PHE A 185 -1.23 -14.31 -1.46
CA PHE A 185 -1.62 -13.09 -0.74
C PHE A 185 -2.53 -13.42 0.46
N ASP A 186 -2.29 -12.76 1.59
CA ASP A 186 -3.01 -12.97 2.86
C ASP A 186 -4.35 -12.24 2.92
N GLY A 187 -4.52 -11.23 2.11
CA GLY A 187 -5.72 -10.41 2.03
C GLY A 187 -5.72 -9.56 0.77
N SER A 188 -6.74 -8.74 0.61
CA SER A 188 -6.85 -7.86 -0.55
C SER A 188 -7.70 -6.63 -0.27
N TRP A 189 -7.50 -5.58 -1.05
CA TRP A 189 -8.41 -4.46 -1.10
C TRP A 189 -9.62 -4.77 -1.97
N VAL A 190 -10.75 -4.19 -1.57
CA VAL A 190 -12.01 -4.22 -2.30
C VAL A 190 -12.46 -2.80 -2.63
N ALA A 191 -13.08 -2.61 -3.80
CA ALA A 191 -13.56 -1.31 -4.26
C ALA A 191 -15.08 -1.13 -4.04
N HIS A 192 -15.82 -2.21 -3.86
CA HIS A 192 -17.27 -2.22 -3.73
C HIS A 192 -17.70 -3.33 -2.76
N PRO A 193 -18.75 -3.12 -1.96
CA PRO A 193 -19.21 -4.11 -0.96
C PRO A 193 -19.85 -5.37 -1.57
N ASP A 194 -20.41 -5.29 -2.78
CA ASP A 194 -20.96 -6.44 -3.52
C ASP A 194 -19.81 -7.17 -4.24
#